data_0d032f0f5a7028e79de94ee5263aadb4
#
_entry.id   0d032f0f5a7028e79de94ee5263aadb4
#
_cell.length_a   1.000
_cell.length_b   1.000
_cell.length_c   1.000
_cell.angle_alpha   90.00
_cell.angle_beta   90.00
_cell.angle_gamma   90.00
#
_symmetry.space_group_name_H-M   'P 1'
#
loop_
_entity.id
_entity.type
_entity.pdbx_description
1 polymer ?
#
loop_
_entity_poly.entity_id
_entity_poly.type
_entity_poly.pdbx_seq_one_letter_code
_entity_poly.pdbx_strand_id
1 'polypeptide(L)'
;MTPTFADLAKAQYILLTTFTKDGKPKPTPVWAAVDGDRLLVISESKAWKVKRIRNTPRVTLATCTVRGRPTSEAVEGTAAILDKSQTPAVYDAIGKRYGIMGKVFNFFSKLRGGMENNVGLELRVI
;
A
#
# COMPACT_ATOMS: atom_id res chain seq x y z
N MET A 1 7.81 -18.73 4.39
CA MET A 1 7.94 -18.78 2.93
C MET A 1 8.13 -17.38 2.36
N THR A 2 9.08 -17.23 1.47
CA THR A 2 9.35 -15.94 0.84
C THR A 2 8.34 -15.69 -0.27
N PRO A 3 7.52 -14.63 -0.20
CA PRO A 3 6.51 -14.38 -1.23
C PRO A 3 7.14 -13.87 -2.52
N THR A 4 6.56 -14.28 -3.65
CA THR A 4 6.87 -13.70 -4.95
C THR A 4 6.00 -12.46 -5.15
N PHE A 5 6.29 -11.69 -6.21
CA PHE A 5 5.41 -10.59 -6.58
C PHE A 5 3.98 -11.09 -6.82
N ALA A 6 3.83 -12.25 -7.47
CA ALA A 6 2.52 -12.83 -7.72
C ALA A 6 1.76 -13.15 -6.42
N ASP A 7 2.47 -13.66 -5.40
CA ASP A 7 1.88 -13.93 -4.10
C ASP A 7 1.37 -12.65 -3.46
N LEU A 8 2.16 -11.59 -3.52
CA LEU A 8 1.78 -10.28 -2.98
C LEU A 8 0.57 -9.71 -3.74
N ALA A 9 0.56 -9.86 -5.06
CA ALA A 9 -0.53 -9.35 -5.89
C ALA A 9 -1.88 -10.03 -5.58
N LYS A 10 -1.84 -11.29 -5.14
CA LYS A 10 -3.05 -12.05 -4.81
C LYS A 10 -3.51 -11.83 -3.38
N ALA A 11 -2.65 -11.35 -2.50
CA ALA A 11 -2.99 -11.20 -1.10
C ALA A 11 -4.05 -10.12 -0.91
N GLN A 12 -4.98 -10.35 0.02
CA GLN A 12 -6.00 -9.36 0.33
C GLN A 12 -5.40 -8.18 1.10
N TYR A 13 -4.41 -8.44 1.94
CA TYR A 13 -3.71 -7.41 2.71
C TYR A 13 -2.21 -7.60 2.56
N ILE A 14 -1.53 -6.47 2.38
CA ILE A 14 -0.07 -6.42 2.34
C ILE A 14 0.40 -5.71 3.60
N LEU A 15 1.38 -6.30 4.27
CA LEU A 15 2.04 -5.64 5.38
C LEU A 15 3.15 -4.76 4.81
N LEU A 16 2.87 -3.47 4.78
CA LEU A 16 3.84 -2.48 4.31
C LEU A 16 4.60 -1.97 5.52
N THR A 17 5.90 -2.26 5.57
CA THR A 17 6.76 -1.76 6.64
C THR A 17 7.61 -0.63 6.10
N THR A 18 7.46 0.53 6.72
CA THR A 18 8.26 1.71 6.44
C THR A 18 9.24 1.92 7.58
N PHE A 19 10.23 2.78 7.41
CA PHE A 19 11.29 2.94 8.40
C PHE A 19 11.44 4.40 8.83
N THR A 20 11.64 4.61 10.12
CA THR A 20 11.96 5.92 10.66
C THR A 20 13.37 6.33 10.27
N LYS A 21 13.74 7.58 10.54
CA LYS A 21 15.10 8.07 10.24
C LYS A 21 16.17 7.27 10.96
N ASP A 22 15.88 6.75 12.15
CA ASP A 22 16.81 5.93 12.92
C ASP A 22 16.66 4.44 12.65
N GLY A 23 15.90 4.07 11.60
CA GLY A 23 15.83 2.70 11.12
C GLY A 23 14.79 1.80 11.79
N LYS A 24 13.91 2.35 12.60
CA LYS A 24 12.89 1.53 13.28
C LYS A 24 11.77 1.15 12.31
N PRO A 25 11.38 -0.15 12.25
CA PRO A 25 10.30 -0.58 11.38
C PRO A 25 8.93 -0.16 11.92
N LYS A 26 8.06 0.26 10.99
CA LYS A 26 6.68 0.64 11.30
C LYS A 26 5.76 -0.08 10.32
N PRO A 27 5.20 -1.24 10.68
CA PRO A 27 4.33 -2.02 9.80
C PRO A 27 2.89 -1.49 9.79
N THR A 28 2.25 -1.59 8.63
CA THR A 28 0.85 -1.21 8.45
C THR A 28 0.20 -2.15 7.44
N PRO A 29 -0.95 -2.78 7.76
CA PRO A 29 -1.69 -3.54 6.74
C PRO A 29 -2.36 -2.58 5.78
N VAL A 30 -2.25 -2.86 4.48
CA VAL A 30 -2.83 -2.00 3.44
C VAL A 30 -3.49 -2.83 2.36
N TRP A 31 -4.42 -2.23 1.65
CA TRP A 31 -4.96 -2.78 0.41
C TRP A 31 -4.04 -2.37 -0.72
N ALA A 32 -3.78 -3.31 -1.62
CA ALA A 32 -2.92 -3.05 -2.77
C ALA A 32 -3.52 -3.65 -4.02
N ALA A 33 -3.40 -2.94 -5.13
CA ALA A 33 -3.85 -3.41 -6.44
C ALA A 33 -2.66 -3.51 -7.37
N VAL A 34 -2.60 -4.60 -8.13
CA VAL A 34 -1.52 -4.81 -9.09
C VAL A 34 -1.72 -3.93 -10.33
N ASP A 35 -0.64 -3.33 -10.80
CA ASP A 35 -0.60 -2.57 -12.04
C ASP A 35 0.75 -2.88 -12.72
N GLY A 36 0.74 -3.84 -13.65
CA GLY A 36 1.96 -4.31 -14.27
C GLY A 36 2.90 -4.95 -13.25
N ASP A 37 4.06 -4.37 -13.07
CA ASP A 37 5.09 -4.87 -12.16
C ASP A 37 5.16 -4.12 -10.84
N ARG A 38 4.11 -3.37 -10.51
CA ARG A 38 4.04 -2.60 -9.28
C ARG A 38 2.71 -2.82 -8.57
N LEU A 39 2.69 -2.48 -7.29
CA LEU A 39 1.47 -2.45 -6.48
C LEU A 39 1.11 -1.01 -6.17
N LEU A 40 -0.18 -0.71 -6.22
CA LEU A 40 -0.71 0.62 -5.95
C LEU A 40 -1.47 0.62 -4.64
N VAL A 41 -1.24 1.64 -3.82
CA VAL A 41 -1.84 1.79 -2.50
C VAL A 41 -2.35 3.23 -2.37
N ILE A 42 -3.50 3.40 -1.71
CA ILE A 42 -4.01 4.73 -1.35
C ILE A 42 -3.69 4.99 0.12
N SER A 43 -3.22 6.18 0.41
CA SER A 43 -2.95 6.63 1.77
C SER A 43 -3.34 8.09 1.94
N GLU A 44 -3.65 8.48 3.15
CA GLU A 44 -3.78 9.90 3.46
C GLU A 44 -2.42 10.57 3.25
N SER A 45 -2.45 11.75 2.61
CA SER A 45 -1.21 12.47 2.27
C SER A 45 -0.38 12.83 3.48
N LYS A 46 -1.03 13.04 4.63
CA LYS A 46 -0.38 13.42 5.88
C LYS A 46 -0.03 12.24 6.78
N ALA A 47 -0.28 11.01 6.33
CA ALA A 47 0.02 9.82 7.14
C ALA A 47 1.52 9.69 7.40
N TRP A 48 1.87 9.13 8.56
CA TRP A 48 3.27 8.94 8.92
C TRP A 48 4.01 8.06 7.92
N LYS A 49 3.35 7.03 7.36
CA LYS A 49 4.00 6.16 6.38
C LYS A 49 4.41 6.93 5.12
N VAL A 50 3.64 7.93 4.71
CA VAL A 50 3.99 8.77 3.57
C VAL A 50 5.22 9.61 3.90
N LYS A 51 5.26 10.18 5.09
CA LYS A 51 6.43 10.96 5.54
C LYS A 51 7.68 10.09 5.61
N ARG A 52 7.54 8.87 6.12
CA ARG A 52 8.67 7.93 6.21
C ARG A 52 9.18 7.53 4.83
N ILE A 53 8.29 7.27 3.87
CA ILE A 53 8.67 6.93 2.51
C ILE A 53 9.39 8.10 1.84
N ARG A 54 8.92 9.32 2.08
CA ARG A 54 9.57 10.51 1.52
C ARG A 54 11.02 10.63 1.97
N ASN A 55 11.30 10.29 3.22
CA ASN A 55 12.67 10.32 3.77
C ASN A 55 13.48 9.09 3.41
N THR A 56 12.84 7.91 3.37
CA THR A 56 13.48 6.62 3.17
C THR A 56 12.60 5.77 2.28
N PRO A 57 12.91 5.67 0.98
CA PRO A 57 12.07 4.91 0.05
C PRO A 57 12.12 3.40 0.24
N ARG A 58 13.09 2.89 1.00
CA ARG A 58 13.15 1.47 1.30
C ARG A 58 11.95 1.04 2.12
N VAL A 59 11.35 -0.08 1.74
CA VAL A 59 10.26 -0.71 2.49
C VAL A 59 10.47 -2.22 2.50
N THR A 60 9.70 -2.92 3.33
CA THR A 60 9.55 -4.37 3.19
C THR A 60 8.07 -4.69 3.00
N LEU A 61 7.82 -5.79 2.31
CA LEU A 61 6.48 -6.23 1.96
C LEU A 61 6.30 -7.69 2.35
N ALA A 62 5.15 -7.99 2.95
CA ALA A 62 4.79 -9.35 3.31
C ALA A 62 3.28 -9.51 3.12
N THR A 63 2.80 -10.74 3.04
CA THR A 63 1.36 -10.98 3.15
C THR A 63 0.99 -10.94 4.63
N CYS A 64 -0.24 -10.55 4.92
CA CYS A 64 -0.67 -10.44 6.30
C CYS A 64 -2.20 -10.58 6.45
N THR A 65 -2.63 -10.68 7.71
CA THR A 65 -4.05 -10.62 8.06
C THR A 65 -4.52 -9.18 8.10
N VAL A 66 -5.83 -8.98 8.24
CA VAL A 66 -6.43 -7.65 8.37
C VAL A 66 -5.86 -6.88 9.56
N ARG A 67 -5.40 -7.57 10.59
CA ARG A 67 -4.82 -6.94 11.78
C ARG A 67 -3.32 -6.72 11.68
N GLY A 68 -2.73 -7.08 10.54
CA GLY A 68 -1.30 -6.88 10.33
C GLY A 68 -0.43 -8.01 10.85
N ARG A 69 -0.99 -9.18 11.14
CA ARG A 69 -0.17 -10.33 11.50
C ARG A 69 0.45 -10.92 10.23
N PRO A 70 1.78 -10.98 10.13
CA PRO A 70 2.41 -11.50 8.91
C PRO A 70 2.09 -12.98 8.71
N THR A 71 1.82 -13.33 7.44
CA THR A 71 1.58 -14.71 7.01
C THR A 71 2.66 -15.20 6.06
N SER A 72 3.67 -14.39 5.80
CA SER A 72 4.84 -14.75 5.00
C SER A 72 6.07 -14.02 5.55
N GLU A 73 7.23 -14.40 5.04
CA GLU A 73 8.44 -13.63 5.26
C GLU A 73 8.33 -12.28 4.52
N ALA A 74 9.10 -11.30 4.95
CA ALA A 74 9.14 -10.00 4.30
C ALA A 74 10.17 -10.00 3.18
N VAL A 75 9.87 -9.29 2.11
CA VAL A 75 10.81 -9.08 1.01
C VAL A 75 11.14 -7.60 0.90
N GLU A 76 12.33 -7.30 0.41
CA GLU A 76 12.76 -5.93 0.18
C GLU A 76 12.02 -5.31 -0.99
N GLY A 77 11.68 -4.04 -0.83
CA GLY A 77 11.03 -3.28 -1.88
C GLY A 77 11.36 -1.81 -1.79
N THR A 78 10.85 -1.07 -2.76
CA THR A 78 10.92 0.39 -2.77
C THR A 78 9.52 0.96 -2.88
N ALA A 79 9.32 2.14 -2.32
CA ALA A 79 8.07 2.85 -2.41
C ALA A 79 8.31 4.26 -2.94
N ALA A 80 7.37 4.73 -3.74
CA ALA A 80 7.39 6.09 -4.24
C ALA A 80 6.02 6.72 -4.06
N ILE A 81 5.99 8.02 -3.78
CA ILE A 81 4.74 8.76 -3.68
C ILE A 81 4.41 9.25 -5.08
N LEU A 82 3.25 8.85 -5.59
CA LEU A 82 2.83 9.24 -6.92
C LEU A 82 2.31 10.67 -6.93
N ASP A 83 2.44 11.31 -8.08
CA ASP A 83 1.88 12.63 -8.28
C ASP A 83 0.37 12.61 -8.04
N LYS A 84 -0.17 13.70 -7.52
CA LYS A 84 -1.60 13.79 -7.22
C LYS A 84 -2.49 13.59 -8.44
N SER A 85 -2.00 13.90 -9.63
CA SER A 85 -2.73 13.64 -10.87
C SER A 85 -3.03 12.17 -11.09
N GLN A 86 -2.28 11.26 -10.44
CA GLN A 86 -2.48 9.82 -10.57
C GLN A 86 -3.43 9.25 -9.52
N THR A 87 -3.85 10.04 -8.55
CA THR A 87 -4.74 9.57 -7.47
C THR A 87 -6.03 8.93 -8.03
N PRO A 88 -6.73 9.52 -9.02
CA PRO A 88 -7.93 8.87 -9.57
C PRO A 88 -7.67 7.50 -10.17
N ALA A 89 -6.54 7.31 -10.84
CA ALA A 89 -6.19 6.01 -11.41
C ALA A 89 -5.94 4.97 -10.33
N VAL A 90 -5.33 5.36 -9.20
CA VAL A 90 -5.10 4.46 -8.08
C VAL A 90 -6.43 4.08 -7.42
N TYR A 91 -7.34 5.03 -7.24
CA TYR A 91 -8.68 4.75 -6.74
C TYR A 91 -9.40 3.74 -7.63
N ASP A 92 -9.28 3.90 -8.96
CA ASP A 92 -9.89 3.00 -9.92
C ASP A 92 -9.32 1.59 -9.80
N ALA A 93 -8.00 1.46 -9.68
CA ALA A 93 -7.33 0.17 -9.53
C ALA A 93 -7.78 -0.55 -8.25
N ILE A 94 -7.84 0.16 -7.13
CA ILE A 94 -8.29 -0.39 -5.86
C ILE A 94 -9.78 -0.79 -5.97
N GLY A 95 -10.58 0.05 -6.61
CA GLY A 95 -12.00 -0.22 -6.83
C GLY A 95 -12.23 -1.50 -7.62
N LYS A 96 -11.48 -1.70 -8.68
CA LYS A 96 -11.59 -2.92 -9.48
C LYS A 96 -11.16 -4.16 -8.72
N ARG A 97 -10.12 -4.04 -7.90
CA ARG A 97 -9.57 -5.17 -7.15
C ARG A 97 -10.50 -5.62 -6.03
N TYR A 98 -11.16 -4.69 -5.34
CA TYR A 98 -11.94 -4.97 -4.14
C TYR A 98 -13.43 -4.72 -4.27
N GLY A 99 -13.90 -4.21 -5.41
CA GLY A 99 -15.26 -3.72 -5.61
C GLY A 99 -16.37 -4.75 -5.41
N ILE A 100 -16.10 -6.01 -5.72
CA ILE A 100 -17.09 -7.09 -5.64
C ILE A 100 -17.50 -7.37 -4.20
N MET A 101 -16.68 -6.97 -3.23
CA MET A 101 -16.88 -7.36 -1.83
C MET A 101 -17.68 -6.34 -1.02
N GLY A 102 -18.14 -5.28 -1.63
CA GLY A 102 -18.89 -4.23 -0.92
C GLY A 102 -18.01 -3.41 0.05
N LYS A 103 -16.83 -3.91 0.37
CA LYS A 103 -15.91 -3.25 1.31
C LYS A 103 -15.33 -1.97 0.74
N VAL A 104 -15.26 -1.88 -0.59
CA VAL A 104 -14.73 -0.71 -1.29
C VAL A 104 -15.59 0.52 -1.04
N PHE A 105 -16.90 0.35 -1.00
CA PHE A 105 -17.80 1.45 -0.73
C PHE A 105 -17.49 2.06 0.64
N ASN A 106 -17.34 1.21 1.66
CA ASN A 106 -17.01 1.67 3.01
C ASN A 106 -15.62 2.29 3.08
N PHE A 107 -14.66 1.71 2.37
CA PHE A 107 -13.29 2.22 2.30
C PHE A 107 -13.28 3.63 1.70
N PHE A 108 -13.94 3.82 0.55
CA PHE A 108 -13.99 5.12 -0.11
C PHE A 108 -14.82 6.14 0.67
N SER A 109 -15.82 5.69 1.41
CA SER A 109 -16.58 6.57 2.29
C SER A 109 -15.70 7.19 3.37
N LYS A 110 -14.79 6.40 3.93
CA LYS A 110 -13.84 6.89 4.94
C LYS A 110 -12.83 7.87 4.36
N LEU A 111 -12.54 7.74 3.06
CA LEU A 111 -11.60 8.61 2.36
C LEU A 111 -12.29 9.83 1.75
N ARG A 112 -13.53 10.06 2.12
CA ARG A 112 -14.38 11.07 1.51
C ARG A 112 -13.98 12.52 1.77
N GLY A 113 -13.02 12.74 2.64
CA GLY A 113 -12.39 14.05 2.77
C GLY A 113 -11.78 14.49 1.44
N GLY A 114 -11.94 13.63 0.44
CA GLY A 114 -11.63 13.91 -0.93
C GLY A 114 -10.30 13.34 -1.37
N MET A 115 -10.20 13.09 -2.67
CA MET A 115 -8.95 12.67 -3.27
C MET A 115 -7.83 13.67 -3.01
N GLU A 116 -8.18 14.93 -2.76
CA GLU A 116 -7.22 15.98 -2.47
C GLU A 116 -6.43 15.75 -1.18
N ASN A 117 -7.00 14.98 -0.24
CA ASN A 117 -6.34 14.63 1.03
C ASN A 117 -5.65 13.29 0.97
N ASN A 118 -5.68 12.63 -0.17
CA ASN A 118 -5.12 11.28 -0.33
C ASN A 118 -4.11 11.27 -1.48
N VAL A 119 -3.23 10.29 -1.44
CA VAL A 119 -2.18 10.16 -2.43
C VAL A 119 -1.95 8.68 -2.73
N GLY A 120 -1.55 8.38 -3.96
CA GLY A 120 -1.16 7.03 -4.35
C GLY A 120 0.27 6.74 -3.97
N LEU A 121 0.52 5.50 -3.58
CA LEU A 121 1.87 4.98 -3.36
C LEU A 121 2.11 3.87 -4.36
N GLU A 122 3.31 3.82 -4.90
CA GLU A 122 3.77 2.77 -5.78
C GLU A 122 4.76 1.91 -5.01
N LEU A 123 4.52 0.60 -5.00
CA LEU A 123 5.39 -0.35 -4.33
C LEU A 123 6.00 -1.29 -5.37
N ARG A 124 7.31 -1.46 -5.34
CA ARG A 124 8.02 -2.38 -6.22
C ARG A 124 8.88 -3.33 -5.40
N VAL A 125 8.87 -4.61 -5.79
CA VAL A 125 9.77 -5.60 -5.21
C VAL A 125 11.12 -5.47 -5.90
N ILE A 126 12.17 -5.49 -5.11
CA ILE A 126 13.53 -5.41 -5.64
C ILE A 126 13.98 -6.76 -6.21
#